data_2d8b7447e071f430038e3c14518c5c00
#
_entry.id   2d8b7447e071f430038e3c14518c5c00
#
_cell.length_a   1.000
_cell.length_b   1.000
_cell.length_c   1.000
_cell.angle_alpha   90.00
_cell.angle_beta   90.00
_cell.angle_gamma   90.00
#
_symmetry.space_group_name_H-M   'P 1'
#
loop_
_entity.id
_entity.type
_entity.pdbx_description
1 polymer ?
#
loop_
_entity_poly.entity_id
_entity_poly.type
_entity_poly.pdbx_seq_one_letter_code
_entity_poly.pdbx_strand_id
1 'polypeptide(L)'
;MDKADEQYGPLYAKYAAMPVEEVAKDPQALKMGGRLFASNCSVCHGSDAKGAYGFPNLTDNDWLWGGEPETIKTTILHGRQAAMPAWRDVIGEEGIRNVAGYVRSLSGRDTPEGISVDIEQGQKIFATNCVVCHGPEAKGVAAMGAPNLTDNVWLYGSSFAQIQQTLRYGRNGRMPAQEAILGHDKVHLLAAYVYSLSQQPEQ
;
A
#
# COMPACT_ATOMS: atom_id res chain seq x y z
N MET A 1 -17.50 -9.16 -27.29
CA MET A 1 -18.06 -9.23 -25.92
C MET A 1 -17.92 -10.67 -25.48
N ASP A 2 -17.37 -10.92 -24.31
CA ASP A 2 -17.19 -12.29 -23.80
C ASP A 2 -18.55 -12.81 -23.31
N LYS A 3 -18.85 -14.12 -23.49
CA LYS A 3 -20.11 -14.76 -23.03
C LYS A 3 -20.40 -14.45 -21.54
N ALA A 4 -19.36 -14.27 -20.75
CA ALA A 4 -19.48 -13.87 -19.35
C ALA A 4 -20.02 -12.44 -19.19
N ASP A 5 -19.64 -11.52 -20.07
CA ASP A 5 -20.14 -10.14 -20.02
C ASP A 5 -21.61 -10.04 -20.42
N GLU A 6 -22.06 -10.89 -21.36
CA GLU A 6 -23.48 -10.96 -21.72
C GLU A 6 -24.33 -11.51 -20.57
N GLN A 7 -23.82 -12.52 -19.87
CA GLN A 7 -24.53 -13.16 -18.75
C GLN A 7 -24.56 -12.31 -17.48
N TYR A 8 -23.45 -11.66 -17.13
CA TYR A 8 -23.29 -10.95 -15.85
C TYR A 8 -23.34 -9.42 -15.97
N GLY A 9 -23.32 -8.87 -17.18
CA GLY A 9 -23.36 -7.42 -17.41
C GLY A 9 -24.50 -6.69 -16.70
N PRO A 10 -25.76 -7.17 -16.78
CA PRO A 10 -26.88 -6.52 -16.06
C PRO A 10 -26.68 -6.53 -14.53
N LEU A 11 -26.03 -7.55 -13.98
CA LEU A 11 -25.76 -7.66 -12.57
C LEU A 11 -24.59 -6.74 -12.14
N TYR A 12 -23.56 -6.62 -12.98
CA TYR A 12 -22.50 -5.64 -12.77
C TYR A 12 -23.04 -4.20 -12.75
N ALA A 13 -23.88 -3.85 -13.73
CA ALA A 13 -24.50 -2.54 -13.80
C ALA A 13 -25.41 -2.25 -12.59
N LYS A 14 -26.16 -3.25 -12.10
CA LYS A 14 -26.97 -3.12 -10.89
C LYS A 14 -26.10 -2.71 -9.68
N TYR A 15 -24.99 -3.42 -9.47
CA TYR A 15 -24.10 -3.10 -8.34
C TYR A 15 -23.34 -1.79 -8.55
N ALA A 16 -22.98 -1.44 -9.77
CA ALA A 16 -22.30 -0.18 -10.06
C ALA A 16 -23.17 1.06 -9.77
N ALA A 17 -24.48 0.90 -9.69
CA ALA A 17 -25.43 1.97 -9.31
C ALA A 17 -25.59 2.15 -7.79
N MET A 18 -24.96 1.29 -6.97
CA MET A 18 -25.04 1.34 -5.51
C MET A 18 -23.74 1.90 -4.91
N PRO A 19 -23.75 2.51 -3.70
CA PRO A 19 -22.52 2.84 -2.99
C PRO A 19 -21.65 1.62 -2.75
N VAL A 20 -20.32 1.77 -2.83
CA VAL A 20 -19.35 0.67 -2.63
C VAL A 20 -19.55 -0.02 -1.28
N GLU A 21 -19.83 0.77 -0.22
CA GLU A 21 -20.05 0.27 1.14
C GLU A 21 -21.29 -0.62 1.27
N GLU A 22 -22.33 -0.33 0.47
CA GLU A 22 -23.54 -1.17 0.45
C GLU A 22 -23.30 -2.44 -0.34
N VAL A 23 -22.58 -2.36 -1.46
CA VAL A 23 -22.16 -3.53 -2.24
C VAL A 23 -21.27 -4.46 -1.42
N ALA A 24 -20.42 -3.90 -0.55
CA ALA A 24 -19.54 -4.65 0.34
C ALA A 24 -20.29 -5.47 1.42
N LYS A 25 -21.60 -5.27 1.59
CA LYS A 25 -22.44 -6.06 2.50
C LYS A 25 -23.19 -7.19 1.79
N ASP A 26 -23.22 -7.20 0.45
CA ASP A 26 -23.95 -8.21 -0.33
C ASP A 26 -23.08 -9.46 -0.60
N PRO A 27 -23.46 -10.64 -0.07
CA PRO A 27 -22.66 -11.85 -0.24
C PRO A 27 -22.47 -12.29 -1.70
N GLN A 28 -23.45 -11.99 -2.58
CA GLN A 28 -23.33 -12.31 -4.00
C GLN A 28 -22.32 -11.40 -4.69
N ALA A 29 -22.35 -10.11 -4.38
CA ALA A 29 -21.37 -9.13 -4.87
C ALA A 29 -19.95 -9.51 -4.42
N LEU A 30 -19.77 -9.83 -3.13
CA LEU A 30 -18.48 -10.25 -2.59
C LEU A 30 -17.95 -11.53 -3.25
N LYS A 31 -18.83 -12.50 -3.51
CA LYS A 31 -18.44 -13.72 -4.24
C LYS A 31 -17.97 -13.41 -5.67
N MET A 32 -18.62 -12.46 -6.34
CA MET A 32 -18.23 -12.02 -7.69
C MET A 32 -16.93 -11.23 -7.66
N GLY A 33 -16.79 -10.26 -6.72
CA GLY A 33 -15.56 -9.49 -6.49
C GLY A 33 -14.38 -10.38 -6.17
N GLY A 34 -14.56 -11.39 -5.31
CA GLY A 34 -13.52 -12.36 -4.97
C GLY A 34 -13.02 -13.18 -6.16
N ARG A 35 -13.90 -13.53 -7.11
CA ARG A 35 -13.50 -14.20 -8.37
C ARG A 35 -12.69 -13.27 -9.26
N LEU A 36 -13.11 -12.00 -9.38
CA LEU A 36 -12.37 -10.99 -10.13
C LEU A 36 -10.99 -10.74 -9.50
N PHE A 37 -10.92 -10.67 -8.16
CA PHE A 37 -9.67 -10.57 -7.42
C PHE A 37 -8.74 -11.75 -7.68
N ALA A 38 -9.24 -12.96 -7.56
CA ALA A 38 -8.45 -14.17 -7.79
C ALA A 38 -7.86 -14.24 -9.20
N SER A 39 -8.59 -13.72 -10.20
CA SER A 39 -8.16 -13.76 -11.60
C SER A 39 -7.21 -12.63 -12.00
N ASN A 40 -7.28 -11.46 -11.33
CA ASN A 40 -6.59 -10.25 -11.79
C ASN A 40 -5.62 -9.64 -10.78
N CYS A 41 -5.79 -9.93 -9.49
CA CYS A 41 -5.10 -9.22 -8.41
C CYS A 41 -4.19 -10.14 -7.57
N SER A 42 -4.57 -11.41 -7.42
CA SER A 42 -3.90 -12.37 -6.54
C SER A 42 -2.43 -12.64 -6.91
N VAL A 43 -2.05 -12.47 -8.17
CA VAL A 43 -0.65 -12.65 -8.62
C VAL A 43 0.32 -11.68 -7.93
N CYS A 44 -0.16 -10.49 -7.56
CA CYS A 44 0.63 -9.49 -6.85
C CYS A 44 0.29 -9.44 -5.35
N HIS A 45 -1.01 -9.45 -5.01
CA HIS A 45 -1.47 -9.25 -3.64
C HIS A 45 -1.64 -10.54 -2.83
N GLY A 46 -1.31 -11.70 -3.41
CA GLY A 46 -1.55 -13.01 -2.77
C GLY A 46 -3.00 -13.47 -2.91
N SER A 47 -3.23 -14.78 -2.84
CA SER A 47 -4.59 -15.36 -2.89
C SER A 47 -5.41 -15.06 -1.64
N ASP A 48 -4.74 -14.77 -0.54
CA ASP A 48 -5.30 -14.35 0.75
C ASP A 48 -5.35 -12.81 0.91
N ALA A 49 -4.93 -12.06 -0.12
CA ALA A 49 -4.82 -10.62 -0.15
C ALA A 49 -3.89 -10.00 0.91
N LYS A 50 -3.06 -10.80 1.58
CA LYS A 50 -2.10 -10.34 2.61
C LYS A 50 -0.82 -9.73 2.03
N GLY A 51 -0.72 -9.63 0.72
CA GLY A 51 0.40 -9.02 0.04
C GLY A 51 1.66 -9.89 0.03
N ALA A 52 2.76 -9.25 -0.34
CA ALA A 52 4.11 -9.83 -0.35
C ALA A 52 5.15 -8.70 -0.32
N TYR A 53 6.43 -9.02 -0.32
CA TYR A 53 7.47 -8.01 -0.43
C TYR A 53 7.26 -7.09 -1.63
N GLY A 54 7.03 -5.81 -1.37
CA GLY A 54 6.73 -4.79 -2.38
C GLY A 54 5.26 -4.70 -2.82
N PHE A 55 4.38 -5.56 -2.30
CA PHE A 55 2.94 -5.54 -2.56
C PHE A 55 2.16 -5.42 -1.25
N PRO A 56 1.30 -4.40 -1.08
CA PRO A 56 0.62 -4.15 0.18
C PRO A 56 -0.36 -5.27 0.55
N ASN A 57 -0.50 -5.50 1.85
CA ASN A 57 -1.60 -6.22 2.45
C ASN A 57 -2.89 -5.42 2.25
N LEU A 58 -3.97 -6.06 1.84
CA LEU A 58 -5.27 -5.44 1.63
C LEU A 58 -6.30 -5.86 2.69
N THR A 59 -5.85 -6.61 3.71
CA THR A 59 -6.70 -7.12 4.79
C THR A 59 -6.53 -6.35 6.10
N ASP A 60 -5.52 -5.47 6.18
CA ASP A 60 -5.28 -4.59 7.32
C ASP A 60 -5.85 -3.17 7.10
N ASN A 61 -5.63 -2.30 8.07
CA ASN A 61 -6.07 -0.90 8.02
C ASN A 61 -4.95 0.08 7.62
N ASP A 62 -3.81 -0.44 7.15
CA ASP A 62 -2.66 0.37 6.76
C ASP A 62 -2.67 0.69 5.26
N TRP A 63 -3.29 1.79 4.91
CA TRP A 63 -3.50 2.21 3.53
C TRP A 63 -2.53 3.32 3.12
N LEU A 64 -1.63 3.05 2.18
CA LEU A 64 -0.70 4.04 1.63
C LEU A 64 -1.41 5.24 0.97
N TRP A 65 -2.56 5.02 0.35
CA TRP A 65 -3.30 6.03 -0.43
C TRP A 65 -4.66 6.36 0.16
N GLY A 66 -5.00 5.78 1.30
CA GLY A 66 -6.29 5.86 1.96
C GLY A 66 -7.19 4.66 1.68
N GLY A 67 -7.93 4.23 2.70
CA GLY A 67 -8.79 3.04 2.71
C GLY A 67 -10.26 3.32 2.51
N GLU A 68 -10.64 4.57 2.23
CA GLU A 68 -12.02 4.93 1.92
C GLU A 68 -12.50 4.22 0.64
N PRO A 69 -13.76 3.76 0.57
CA PRO A 69 -14.28 2.96 -0.54
C PRO A 69 -14.03 3.58 -1.92
N GLU A 70 -14.31 4.87 -2.09
CA GLU A 70 -14.08 5.56 -3.36
C GLU A 70 -12.59 5.80 -3.65
N THR A 71 -11.74 5.87 -2.63
CA THR A 71 -10.29 5.94 -2.79
C THR A 71 -9.73 4.61 -3.28
N ILE A 72 -10.22 3.48 -2.74
CA ILE A 72 -9.88 2.13 -3.21
C ILE A 72 -10.31 1.96 -4.67
N LYS A 73 -11.56 2.34 -5.01
CA LYS A 73 -12.07 2.31 -6.37
C LYS A 73 -11.21 3.14 -7.34
N THR A 74 -10.89 4.37 -6.97
CA THR A 74 -10.00 5.27 -7.73
C THR A 74 -8.63 4.64 -7.93
N THR A 75 -8.08 3.99 -6.89
CA THR A 75 -6.80 3.29 -6.94
C THR A 75 -6.81 2.14 -7.94
N ILE A 76 -7.89 1.36 -7.99
CA ILE A 76 -8.03 0.26 -8.93
C ILE A 76 -8.25 0.79 -10.36
N LEU A 77 -9.11 1.79 -10.54
CA LEU A 77 -9.37 2.38 -11.87
C LEU A 77 -8.10 2.93 -12.51
N HIS A 78 -7.43 3.82 -11.82
CA HIS A 78 -6.37 4.63 -12.42
C HIS A 78 -4.96 4.18 -12.06
N GLY A 79 -4.85 3.18 -11.17
CA GLY A 79 -3.56 2.75 -10.63
C GLY A 79 -2.94 3.76 -9.68
N ARG A 80 -1.74 3.44 -9.19
CA ARG A 80 -0.94 4.31 -8.33
C ARG A 80 0.52 4.20 -8.68
N GLN A 81 1.24 5.29 -8.49
CA GLN A 81 2.69 5.30 -8.56
C GLN A 81 3.24 6.19 -7.45
N ALA A 82 4.15 5.64 -6.66
CA ALA A 82 4.91 6.38 -5.66
C ALA A 82 6.40 6.10 -5.83
N ALA A 83 7.21 7.14 -5.75
CA ALA A 83 8.66 7.03 -5.83
C ALA A 83 9.31 7.67 -4.59
N MET A 84 10.17 6.92 -3.93
CA MET A 84 11.12 7.43 -2.95
C MET A 84 12.47 7.54 -3.63
N PRO A 85 13.11 8.71 -3.71
CA PRO A 85 14.41 8.86 -4.35
C PRO A 85 15.51 8.12 -3.57
N ALA A 86 16.60 7.80 -4.27
CA ALA A 86 17.83 7.32 -3.65
C ALA A 86 18.52 8.47 -2.91
N TRP A 87 18.97 8.19 -1.69
CA TRP A 87 19.56 9.22 -0.82
C TRP A 87 21.06 9.09 -0.65
N ARG A 88 21.67 8.03 -1.19
CA ARG A 88 23.10 7.75 -1.01
C ARG A 88 24.00 8.93 -1.33
N ASP A 89 23.77 9.55 -2.47
CA ASP A 89 24.63 10.63 -2.96
C ASP A 89 24.38 11.98 -2.24
N VAL A 90 23.27 12.08 -1.50
CA VAL A 90 22.87 13.29 -0.76
C VAL A 90 23.38 13.25 0.68
N ILE A 91 23.19 12.10 1.37
CA ILE A 91 23.49 11.99 2.82
C ILE A 91 24.67 11.06 3.12
N GLY A 92 25.24 10.41 2.12
CA GLY A 92 26.36 9.48 2.26
C GLY A 92 26.04 8.21 3.03
N GLU A 93 26.98 7.29 3.12
CA GLU A 93 26.78 5.98 3.79
C GLU A 93 26.61 6.13 5.33
N GLU A 94 27.23 7.12 5.93
CA GLU A 94 27.06 7.41 7.35
C GLU A 94 25.65 7.95 7.62
N GLY A 95 25.17 8.90 6.82
CA GLY A 95 23.80 9.42 6.89
C GLY A 95 22.77 8.31 6.68
N ILE A 96 22.97 7.43 5.70
CA ILE A 96 22.12 6.24 5.49
C ILE A 96 22.01 5.39 6.76
N ARG A 97 23.15 5.11 7.40
CA ARG A 97 23.22 4.31 8.63
C ARG A 97 22.47 4.99 9.79
N ASN A 98 22.71 6.27 9.98
CA ASN A 98 22.12 7.05 11.06
C ASN A 98 20.60 7.21 10.89
N VAL A 99 20.14 7.53 9.67
CA VAL A 99 18.70 7.61 9.35
C VAL A 99 18.02 6.25 9.51
N ALA A 100 18.66 5.15 9.08
CA ALA A 100 18.10 3.81 9.26
C ALA A 100 17.92 3.46 10.75
N GLY A 101 18.89 3.83 11.60
CA GLY A 101 18.78 3.68 13.06
C GLY A 101 17.62 4.51 13.63
N TYR A 102 17.54 5.78 13.26
CA TYR A 102 16.46 6.67 13.69
C TYR A 102 15.08 6.12 13.25
N VAL A 103 14.89 5.77 11.99
CA VAL A 103 13.63 5.25 11.48
C VAL A 103 13.22 3.96 12.20
N ARG A 104 14.16 3.07 12.52
CA ARG A 104 13.86 1.87 13.33
C ARG A 104 13.38 2.22 14.73
N SER A 105 14.00 3.23 15.37
CA SER A 105 13.61 3.65 16.72
C SER A 105 12.18 4.20 16.78
N LEU A 106 11.68 4.78 15.68
CA LEU A 106 10.29 5.28 15.59
C LEU A 106 9.24 4.19 15.77
N SER A 107 9.55 2.96 15.35
CA SER A 107 8.67 1.79 15.53
C SER A 107 9.09 0.90 16.71
N GLY A 108 9.87 1.45 17.66
CA GLY A 108 10.31 0.74 18.87
C GLY A 108 11.34 -0.36 18.64
N ARG A 109 12.05 -0.35 17.51
CA ARG A 109 13.06 -1.34 17.17
C ARG A 109 14.47 -0.84 17.43
N ASP A 110 15.24 -1.57 18.19
CA ASP A 110 16.64 -1.24 18.47
C ASP A 110 17.54 -1.42 17.24
N THR A 111 18.64 -0.69 17.22
CA THR A 111 19.74 -0.94 16.29
C THR A 111 20.36 -2.30 16.60
N PRO A 112 20.71 -3.12 15.58
CA PRO A 112 21.35 -4.40 15.82
C PRO A 112 22.66 -4.26 16.60
N GLU A 113 22.94 -5.24 17.46
CA GLU A 113 24.14 -5.29 18.28
C GLU A 113 25.42 -5.17 17.43
N GLY A 114 26.39 -4.43 17.93
CA GLY A 114 27.67 -4.19 17.23
C GLY A 114 27.62 -3.12 16.13
N ILE A 115 26.47 -2.52 15.86
CA ILE A 115 26.33 -1.44 14.87
C ILE A 115 26.25 -0.09 15.60
N SER A 116 27.22 0.78 15.36
CA SER A 116 27.20 2.14 15.87
C SER A 116 26.36 3.05 14.93
N VAL A 117 25.40 3.77 15.51
CA VAL A 117 24.57 4.78 14.84
C VAL A 117 24.45 6.02 15.72
N ASP A 118 24.41 7.19 15.09
CA ASP A 118 24.06 8.45 15.74
C ASP A 118 22.57 8.74 15.45
N ILE A 119 21.71 8.43 16.42
CA ILE A 119 20.26 8.62 16.33
C ILE A 119 19.90 10.09 16.22
N GLU A 120 20.58 10.99 16.94
CA GLU A 120 20.32 12.43 16.89
C GLU A 120 20.67 13.01 15.51
N GLN A 121 21.79 12.57 14.94
CA GLN A 121 22.15 12.96 13.58
C GLN A 121 21.16 12.38 12.56
N GLY A 122 20.72 11.13 12.76
CA GLY A 122 19.66 10.51 11.95
C GLY A 122 18.36 11.32 11.97
N GLN A 123 17.94 11.79 13.15
CA GLN A 123 16.78 12.66 13.33
C GLN A 123 16.94 14.01 12.60
N LYS A 124 18.09 14.65 12.70
CA LYS A 124 18.36 15.91 11.99
C LYS A 124 18.30 15.75 10.48
N ILE A 125 18.88 14.67 9.95
CA ILE A 125 18.84 14.36 8.52
C ILE A 125 17.38 14.08 8.09
N PHE A 126 16.61 13.32 8.87
CA PHE A 126 15.20 13.04 8.62
C PHE A 126 14.38 14.34 8.58
N ALA A 127 14.54 15.22 9.57
CA ALA A 127 13.85 16.49 9.66
C ALA A 127 14.12 17.41 8.45
N THR A 128 15.31 17.31 7.85
CA THR A 128 15.70 18.14 6.71
C THR A 128 15.26 17.56 5.36
N ASN A 129 15.30 16.23 5.20
CA ASN A 129 15.19 15.60 3.89
C ASN A 129 13.95 14.71 3.72
N CYS A 130 13.36 14.19 4.80
CA CYS A 130 12.37 13.11 4.73
C CYS A 130 10.95 13.58 5.08
N VAL A 131 10.81 14.63 5.90
CA VAL A 131 9.50 15.11 6.41
C VAL A 131 8.55 15.58 5.32
N VAL A 132 9.05 16.04 4.17
CA VAL A 132 8.21 16.47 3.04
C VAL A 132 7.26 15.36 2.59
N CYS A 133 7.73 14.12 2.58
CA CYS A 133 6.94 12.96 2.18
C CYS A 133 6.39 12.18 3.39
N HIS A 134 7.20 12.02 4.45
CA HIS A 134 6.81 11.17 5.59
C HIS A 134 6.13 11.93 6.74
N GLY A 135 6.05 13.27 6.64
CA GLY A 135 5.49 14.11 7.69
C GLY A 135 6.43 14.32 8.88
N PRO A 136 6.21 15.36 9.69
CA PRO A 136 7.07 15.69 10.85
C PRO A 136 6.99 14.63 11.96
N GLU A 137 5.88 13.92 12.06
CA GLU A 137 5.68 12.80 12.99
C GLU A 137 6.00 11.44 12.37
N ALA A 138 6.54 11.41 11.13
CA ALA A 138 6.86 10.21 10.36
C ALA A 138 5.66 9.26 10.12
N LYS A 139 4.42 9.76 10.21
CA LYS A 139 3.18 8.98 10.00
C LYS A 139 2.77 8.84 8.54
N GLY A 140 3.61 9.32 7.63
CA GLY A 140 3.33 9.28 6.20
C GLY A 140 2.40 10.40 5.73
N VAL A 141 2.23 10.47 4.41
CA VAL A 141 1.31 11.40 3.74
C VAL A 141 0.58 10.63 2.63
N ALA A 142 -0.70 10.30 2.86
CA ALA A 142 -1.50 9.49 1.95
C ALA A 142 -1.59 10.09 0.53
N ALA A 143 -1.65 11.42 0.39
CA ALA A 143 -1.67 12.08 -0.91
C ALA A 143 -0.41 11.82 -1.76
N MET A 144 0.69 11.41 -1.15
CA MET A 144 1.97 11.07 -1.79
C MET A 144 2.23 9.55 -1.83
N GLY A 145 1.38 8.74 -1.22
CA GLY A 145 1.61 7.31 -1.03
C GLY A 145 2.84 7.01 -0.16
N ALA A 146 3.19 7.94 0.74
CA ALA A 146 4.32 7.77 1.64
C ALA A 146 3.86 7.04 2.92
N PRO A 147 4.53 5.93 3.30
CA PRO A 147 4.10 5.10 4.42
C PRO A 147 4.34 5.77 5.78
N ASN A 148 3.55 5.33 6.76
CA ASN A 148 3.83 5.50 8.17
C ASN A 148 5.10 4.72 8.53
N LEU A 149 6.02 5.36 9.25
CA LEU A 149 7.30 4.78 9.68
C LEU A 149 7.33 4.47 11.18
N THR A 150 6.20 4.72 11.88
CA THR A 150 6.09 4.56 13.33
C THR A 150 5.40 3.27 13.77
N ASP A 151 4.84 2.51 12.81
CA ASP A 151 4.14 1.25 13.04
C ASP A 151 5.00 0.01 12.72
N ASN A 152 4.33 -1.14 12.65
CA ASN A 152 4.95 -2.42 12.36
C ASN A 152 4.70 -2.93 10.94
N VAL A 153 4.03 -2.14 10.08
CA VAL A 153 3.68 -2.53 8.70
C VAL A 153 4.76 -2.01 7.73
N TRP A 154 5.46 -2.93 7.09
CA TRP A 154 6.64 -2.63 6.28
C TRP A 154 6.59 -3.30 4.91
N LEU A 155 6.28 -2.55 3.87
CA LEU A 155 6.16 -3.05 2.50
C LEU A 155 7.46 -3.67 1.95
N TYR A 156 8.61 -3.13 2.35
CA TYR A 156 9.95 -3.56 1.90
C TYR A 156 10.81 -4.14 3.02
N GLY A 157 10.17 -4.52 4.12
CA GLY A 157 10.83 -5.09 5.28
C GLY A 157 11.44 -4.05 6.23
N SER A 158 11.52 -4.43 7.51
CA SER A 158 11.89 -3.58 8.65
C SER A 158 13.28 -3.84 9.19
N SER A 159 14.04 -4.78 8.61
CA SER A 159 15.41 -5.02 9.06
C SER A 159 16.30 -3.81 8.77
N PHE A 160 17.33 -3.62 9.59
CA PHE A 160 18.27 -2.51 9.42
C PHE A 160 18.88 -2.47 8.00
N ALA A 161 19.21 -3.64 7.46
CA ALA A 161 19.75 -3.78 6.11
C ALA A 161 18.71 -3.40 5.02
N GLN A 162 17.44 -3.79 5.17
CA GLN A 162 16.38 -3.47 4.22
C GLN A 162 16.05 -1.97 4.21
N ILE A 163 16.04 -1.32 5.38
CA ILE A 163 15.85 0.13 5.46
C ILE A 163 17.03 0.85 4.81
N GLN A 164 18.27 0.45 5.08
CA GLN A 164 19.44 1.00 4.40
C GLN A 164 19.37 0.80 2.88
N GLN A 165 18.94 -0.37 2.41
CA GLN A 165 18.73 -0.64 0.99
C GLN A 165 17.71 0.33 0.39
N THR A 166 16.60 0.54 1.08
CA THR A 166 15.56 1.51 0.65
C THR A 166 16.13 2.92 0.57
N LEU A 167 16.90 3.35 1.56
CA LEU A 167 17.53 4.67 1.55
C LEU A 167 18.60 4.81 0.45
N ARG A 168 19.41 3.77 0.22
CA ARG A 168 20.49 3.81 -0.80
C ARG A 168 19.98 3.92 -2.22
N TYR A 169 18.95 3.14 -2.54
CA TYR A 169 18.52 2.92 -3.93
C TYR A 169 17.15 3.51 -4.25
N GLY A 170 16.45 4.00 -3.21
CA GLY A 170 15.07 4.45 -3.37
C GLY A 170 14.10 3.30 -3.62
N ARG A 171 12.84 3.66 -3.88
CA ARG A 171 11.77 2.75 -4.28
C ARG A 171 10.92 3.38 -5.37
N ASN A 172 10.40 2.57 -6.26
CA ASN A 172 9.46 2.99 -7.28
C ASN A 172 8.36 1.93 -7.38
N GLY A 173 7.32 2.13 -6.58
CA GLY A 173 6.16 1.24 -6.54
C GLY A 173 5.14 1.65 -7.60
N ARG A 174 4.61 0.69 -8.35
CA ARG A 174 3.58 0.92 -9.35
C ARG A 174 2.48 -0.15 -9.26
N MET A 175 1.24 0.29 -9.08
CA MET A 175 0.03 -0.49 -9.34
C MET A 175 -0.53 -0.01 -10.69
N PRO A 176 -0.67 -0.87 -11.70
CA PRO A 176 -1.22 -0.47 -13.00
C PRO A 176 -2.73 -0.19 -12.91
N ALA A 177 -3.20 0.74 -13.75
CA ALA A 177 -4.64 1.00 -13.92
C ALA A 177 -5.35 -0.24 -14.48
N GLN A 178 -6.54 -0.54 -13.94
CA GLN A 178 -7.33 -1.71 -14.34
C GLN A 178 -8.57 -1.34 -15.18
N GLU A 179 -8.87 -0.05 -15.34
CA GLU A 179 -10.05 0.42 -16.04
C GLU A 179 -10.17 -0.12 -17.48
N ALA A 180 -9.10 -0.03 -18.24
CA ALA A 180 -9.08 -0.48 -19.64
C ALA A 180 -9.25 -2.00 -19.79
N ILE A 181 -8.92 -2.79 -18.77
CA ILE A 181 -8.99 -4.25 -18.76
C ILE A 181 -10.35 -4.73 -18.26
N LEU A 182 -10.85 -4.14 -17.19
CA LEU A 182 -12.01 -4.64 -16.44
C LEU A 182 -13.27 -3.78 -16.68
N GLY A 183 -13.13 -2.50 -17.01
CA GLY A 183 -14.23 -1.55 -17.05
C GLY A 183 -14.71 -1.12 -15.66
N HIS A 184 -15.50 -0.05 -15.62
CA HIS A 184 -15.95 0.59 -14.38
C HIS A 184 -16.76 -0.33 -13.46
N ASP A 185 -17.68 -1.12 -14.01
CA ASP A 185 -18.62 -1.92 -13.22
C ASP A 185 -17.92 -3.07 -12.48
N LYS A 186 -16.96 -3.75 -13.14
CA LYS A 186 -16.16 -4.81 -12.50
C LYS A 186 -15.19 -4.23 -11.48
N VAL A 187 -14.62 -3.04 -11.75
CA VAL A 187 -13.77 -2.35 -10.77
C VAL A 187 -14.57 -1.93 -9.55
N HIS A 188 -15.82 -1.52 -9.71
CA HIS A 188 -16.71 -1.19 -8.59
C HIS A 188 -16.93 -2.41 -7.66
N LEU A 189 -17.19 -3.58 -8.21
CA LEU A 189 -17.29 -4.83 -7.44
C LEU A 189 -15.97 -5.23 -6.77
N LEU A 190 -14.84 -5.03 -7.46
CA LEU A 190 -13.52 -5.26 -6.88
C LEU A 190 -13.25 -4.33 -5.70
N ALA A 191 -13.62 -3.04 -5.83
CA ALA A 191 -13.46 -2.08 -4.74
C ALA A 191 -14.28 -2.48 -3.51
N ALA A 192 -15.52 -2.92 -3.71
CA ALA A 192 -16.36 -3.42 -2.63
C ALA A 192 -15.78 -4.67 -1.95
N TYR A 193 -15.25 -5.60 -2.74
CA TYR A 193 -14.59 -6.78 -2.21
C TYR A 193 -13.33 -6.41 -1.41
N VAL A 194 -12.44 -5.59 -1.97
CA VAL A 194 -11.20 -5.16 -1.30
C VAL A 194 -11.51 -4.38 -0.02
N TYR A 195 -12.47 -3.46 -0.07
CA TYR A 195 -12.94 -2.74 1.11
C TYR A 195 -13.44 -3.69 2.20
N SER A 196 -14.21 -4.73 1.83
CA SER A 196 -14.72 -5.70 2.79
C SER A 196 -13.63 -6.51 3.50
N LEU A 197 -12.44 -6.66 2.90
CA LEU A 197 -11.35 -7.43 3.50
C LEU A 197 -10.79 -6.78 4.76
N SER A 198 -10.67 -5.44 4.77
CA SER A 198 -10.18 -4.67 5.92
C SER A 198 -11.25 -4.41 6.98
N GLN A 199 -12.53 -4.70 6.69
CA GLN A 199 -13.63 -4.54 7.65
C GLN A 199 -13.85 -5.80 8.51
N GLN A 200 -13.13 -6.88 8.22
CA GLN A 200 -13.21 -8.10 9.03
C GLN A 200 -12.35 -7.92 10.29
N PRO A 201 -12.82 -8.36 11.49
CA PRO A 201 -11.97 -8.37 12.66
C PRO A 201 -10.74 -9.24 12.39
N GLU A 202 -9.57 -8.77 12.83
CA GLU A 202 -8.31 -9.54 12.74
C GLU A 202 -8.52 -10.95 13.31
N GLN A 203 -8.27 -11.97 12.47
CA GLN A 203 -8.33 -13.38 12.86
C GLN A 203 -6.98 -13.85 13.39
#